data_d9fd2f04dba249dbd12afeb3d51e358f
#
_entry.id   d9fd2f04dba249dbd12afeb3d51e358f
#
_cell.length_a   1.000
_cell.length_b   1.000
_cell.length_c   1.000
_cell.angle_alpha   90.00
_cell.angle_beta   90.00
_cell.angle_gamma   90.00
#
_symmetry.space_group_name_H-M   'P 1'
#
loop_
_entity.id
_entity.type
_entity.pdbx_description
1 polymer ?
#
loop_
_entity_poly.entity_id
_entity_poly.type
_entity_poly.pdbx_seq_one_letter_code
_entity_poly.pdbx_strand_id
1 'polypeptide(L)'
;MLKKLRIKFIALNMATVAVVLAVIFSAICVINYQQSVASVHEAMSNAIAFTESKNHPMTDGDTQGQEGARGQDAGDPGQGQEQDAGDPDERADGDWKDDGARHGTPPQIGGGPAGSGPHVPVAVYRILKSGSYALAGSAASASIADDVLEKAISQLANAPDGSGELADLGLFYEKRTSDTGIARVAFADVSSANGWQTLALTLAGVGVVALAIFFVISVFFSRWALRPVKRAWEQQRQFVADASHELKTPLTVILANTSILMSHPERTIASQSQWVESTQAEGERMQGLVADLLLLARLDAEETDIVKSKPKERIDLSNLVEGELLQFESVAFERAIELKSNVDEGIAVQGSIERLRRLVTTLLDNACKYAGDNGKVRVELHVQDGGARFAVHNTGSLISAEDLQHVFDRFYRADKARTSGAGGFGLGLSIAKEVAEEHGGTITAKSSDEEGTTFTATLPTA
;
A
#
# COMPACT_ATOMS: atom_id res chain seq x y z
N MET A 1 -11.12 11.54 16.88
CA MET A 1 -11.19 10.09 16.66
C MET A 1 -10.20 9.64 15.58
N LEU A 2 -10.18 10.21 14.41
CA LEU A 2 -9.30 9.86 13.26
C LEU A 2 -7.79 9.94 13.54
N LYS A 3 -7.32 10.93 14.35
CA LYS A 3 -5.89 10.99 14.76
C LYS A 3 -5.46 9.75 15.55
N LYS A 4 -6.30 9.27 16.47
CA LYS A 4 -6.02 8.04 17.26
C LYS A 4 -6.00 6.79 16.37
N LEU A 5 -6.91 6.68 15.41
CA LEU A 5 -6.97 5.58 14.44
C LEU A 5 -5.71 5.55 13.56
N ARG A 6 -5.27 6.70 13.07
CA ARG A 6 -4.05 6.83 12.27
C ARG A 6 -2.80 6.38 13.03
N ILE A 7 -2.66 6.82 14.29
CA ILE A 7 -1.52 6.44 15.13
C ILE A 7 -1.53 4.92 15.38
N LYS A 8 -2.69 4.34 15.69
CA LYS A 8 -2.82 2.88 15.87
C LYS A 8 -2.44 2.10 14.61
N PHE A 9 -2.91 2.57 13.45
CA PHE A 9 -2.59 1.95 12.16
C PHE A 9 -1.09 1.98 11.84
N ILE A 10 -0.45 3.16 12.02
CA ILE A 10 1.00 3.30 11.82
C ILE A 10 1.76 2.41 12.82
N ALA A 11 1.38 2.42 14.10
CA ALA A 11 2.04 1.62 15.12
C ALA A 11 1.92 0.12 14.86
N LEU A 12 0.74 -0.36 14.45
CA LEU A 12 0.52 -1.76 14.10
C LEU A 12 1.37 -2.18 12.91
N ASN A 13 1.36 -1.39 11.83
CA ASN A 13 2.17 -1.66 10.64
C ASN A 13 3.68 -1.70 10.97
N MET A 14 4.17 -0.72 11.74
CA MET A 14 5.57 -0.68 12.15
C MET A 14 5.95 -1.86 13.03
N ALA A 15 5.09 -2.25 13.97
CA ALA A 15 5.31 -3.42 14.82
C ALA A 15 5.41 -4.72 13.98
N THR A 16 4.48 -4.89 13.03
CA THR A 16 4.49 -6.07 12.15
C THR A 16 5.78 -6.14 11.31
N VAL A 17 6.18 -5.02 10.68
CA VAL A 17 7.41 -4.97 9.88
C VAL A 17 8.65 -5.21 10.75
N ALA A 18 8.72 -4.63 11.95
CA ALA A 18 9.84 -4.83 12.87
C ALA A 18 9.97 -6.30 13.31
N VAL A 19 8.85 -6.97 13.62
CA VAL A 19 8.86 -8.40 13.98
C VAL A 19 9.32 -9.27 12.81
N VAL A 20 8.81 -9.03 11.59
CA VAL A 20 9.21 -9.79 10.41
C VAL A 20 10.70 -9.62 10.11
N LEU A 21 11.22 -8.39 10.15
CA LEU A 21 12.66 -8.14 9.95
C LEU A 21 13.50 -8.81 11.04
N ALA A 22 13.08 -8.73 12.31
CA ALA A 22 13.80 -9.38 13.42
C ALA A 22 13.88 -10.90 13.23
N VAL A 23 12.79 -11.54 12.83
CA VAL A 23 12.75 -13.00 12.57
C VAL A 23 13.68 -13.36 11.42
N ILE A 24 13.59 -12.65 10.29
CA ILE A 24 14.41 -12.90 9.10
C ILE A 24 15.90 -12.70 9.43
N PHE A 25 16.26 -11.59 10.07
CA PHE A 25 17.66 -11.31 10.40
C PHE A 25 18.23 -12.30 11.42
N SER A 26 17.44 -12.70 12.41
CA SER A 26 17.83 -13.74 13.35
C SER A 26 18.07 -15.07 12.65
N ALA A 27 17.20 -15.46 11.74
CA ALA A 27 17.36 -16.69 10.96
C ALA A 27 18.65 -16.65 10.09
N ILE A 28 18.91 -15.52 9.42
CA ILE A 28 20.13 -15.34 8.61
C ILE A 28 21.38 -15.44 9.49
N CYS A 29 21.41 -14.79 10.67
CA CYS A 29 22.54 -14.86 11.59
C CYS A 29 22.80 -16.28 12.10
N VAL A 30 21.73 -17.02 12.47
CA VAL A 30 21.84 -18.41 12.92
C VAL A 30 22.37 -19.31 11.82
N ILE A 31 21.83 -19.21 10.60
CA ILE A 31 22.29 -20.00 9.46
C ILE A 31 23.75 -19.69 9.14
N ASN A 32 24.14 -18.40 9.12
CA ASN A 32 25.51 -17.99 8.86
C ASN A 32 26.48 -18.52 9.93
N TYR A 33 26.08 -18.45 11.21
CA TYR A 33 26.87 -19.00 12.30
C TYR A 33 27.07 -20.52 12.13
N GLN A 34 25.99 -21.27 11.86
CA GLN A 34 26.07 -22.72 11.65
C GLN A 34 26.97 -23.09 10.45
N GLN A 35 26.86 -22.34 9.34
CA GLN A 35 27.72 -22.54 8.17
C GLN A 35 29.19 -22.24 8.49
N SER A 36 29.45 -21.16 9.24
CA SER A 36 30.82 -20.82 9.65
C SER A 36 31.44 -21.90 10.54
N VAL A 37 30.71 -22.42 11.52
CA VAL A 37 31.19 -23.53 12.37
C VAL A 37 31.42 -24.82 11.55
N ALA A 38 30.49 -25.14 10.64
CA ALA A 38 30.65 -26.31 9.77
C ALA A 38 31.88 -26.20 8.88
N SER A 39 32.16 -25.02 8.31
CA SER A 39 33.36 -24.79 7.48
C SER A 39 34.65 -24.89 8.28
N VAL A 40 34.67 -24.51 9.56
CA VAL A 40 35.82 -24.69 10.45
C VAL A 40 36.08 -26.18 10.70
N HIS A 41 35.05 -26.97 11.00
CA HIS A 41 35.17 -28.41 11.18
C HIS A 41 35.63 -29.12 9.92
N GLU A 42 35.11 -28.75 8.75
CA GLU A 42 35.55 -29.31 7.46
C GLU A 42 37.02 -28.97 7.19
N ALA A 43 37.47 -27.75 7.46
CA ALA A 43 38.86 -27.35 7.31
C ALA A 43 39.78 -28.12 8.25
N MET A 44 39.37 -28.36 9.50
CA MET A 44 40.14 -29.17 10.47
C MET A 44 40.22 -30.63 10.01
N SER A 45 39.14 -31.23 9.57
CA SER A 45 39.08 -32.60 9.07
C SER A 45 39.99 -32.80 7.85
N ASN A 46 39.92 -31.88 6.89
CA ASN A 46 40.77 -31.89 5.71
C ASN A 46 42.27 -31.72 6.05
N ALA A 47 42.61 -30.87 7.03
CA ALA A 47 43.96 -30.66 7.50
C ALA A 47 44.54 -31.93 8.16
N ILE A 48 43.75 -32.64 8.97
CA ILE A 48 44.15 -33.96 9.55
C ILE A 48 44.40 -34.97 8.43
N ALA A 49 43.46 -35.14 7.50
CA ALA A 49 43.57 -36.09 6.40
C ALA A 49 44.83 -35.85 5.52
N PHE A 50 45.12 -34.56 5.24
CA PHE A 50 46.32 -34.16 4.51
C PHE A 50 47.62 -34.57 5.23
N THR A 51 47.67 -34.37 6.57
CA THR A 51 48.84 -34.77 7.37
C THR A 51 48.98 -36.31 7.50
N GLU A 52 47.88 -37.05 7.34
CA GLU A 52 47.89 -38.52 7.27
C GLU A 52 48.47 -39.02 5.96
N SER A 53 48.05 -38.48 4.84
CA SER A 53 48.53 -38.86 3.50
C SER A 53 50.03 -38.65 3.32
N LYS A 54 50.60 -37.60 3.92
CA LYS A 54 52.02 -37.27 3.81
C LYS A 54 52.95 -38.21 4.61
N ASN A 55 52.43 -39.00 5.56
CA ASN A 55 53.17 -39.90 6.41
C ASN A 55 53.09 -41.38 5.98
N HIS A 56 52.41 -41.69 4.88
CA HIS A 56 52.59 -43.03 4.26
C HIS A 56 53.92 -43.04 3.51
N PRO A 57 54.90 -43.89 3.87
CA PRO A 57 56.09 -44.09 3.04
C PRO A 57 55.60 -44.56 1.67
N MET A 58 56.04 -43.90 0.59
CA MET A 58 55.83 -44.38 -0.76
C MET A 58 56.52 -45.75 -0.79
N THR A 59 55.76 -46.84 -0.84
CA THR A 59 56.27 -48.16 -1.22
C THR A 59 56.64 -48.01 -2.68
N ASP A 60 57.99 -48.21 -2.95
CA ASP A 60 58.56 -48.39 -4.26
C ASP A 60 57.81 -49.51 -4.98
N GLY A 61 57.02 -49.19 -5.95
CA GLY A 61 56.31 -50.19 -6.72
C GLY A 61 55.23 -49.63 -7.64
N ASP A 62 55.57 -48.66 -8.50
CA ASP A 62 54.83 -48.46 -9.73
C ASP A 62 55.65 -47.59 -10.71
N THR A 63 56.82 -48.08 -11.07
CA THR A 63 57.52 -47.69 -12.29
C THR A 63 57.39 -48.84 -13.28
N GLN A 64 56.26 -48.98 -13.96
CA GLN A 64 56.22 -49.74 -15.24
C GLN A 64 55.06 -49.16 -16.12
N GLY A 65 55.55 -48.63 -17.25
CA GLY A 65 54.88 -48.76 -18.53
C GLY A 65 53.92 -47.66 -18.98
N GLN A 66 54.46 -46.71 -19.69
CA GLN A 66 53.89 -46.37 -20.97
C GLN A 66 54.89 -45.59 -21.83
N GLU A 67 55.77 -46.36 -22.52
CA GLU A 67 56.31 -45.95 -23.78
C GLU A 67 55.31 -46.27 -24.90
N GLY A 68 55.19 -45.35 -25.82
CA GLY A 68 54.76 -45.69 -27.19
C GLY A 68 53.41 -45.22 -27.65
N ALA A 69 53.41 -44.14 -28.37
CA ALA A 69 52.91 -44.12 -29.76
C ALA A 69 53.16 -42.76 -30.42
N ARG A 70 54.08 -42.78 -31.38
CA ARG A 70 54.25 -41.77 -32.46
C ARG A 70 53.16 -41.93 -33.49
N GLY A 71 52.84 -40.79 -34.14
CA GLY A 71 52.15 -40.70 -35.44
C GLY A 71 51.54 -39.33 -35.61
N GLN A 72 52.17 -38.31 -36.27
CA GLN A 72 52.02 -37.95 -37.65
C GLN A 72 50.52 -37.57 -37.94
N ASP A 73 50.13 -36.36 -38.38
CA ASP A 73 50.54 -35.69 -39.61
C ASP A 73 49.87 -34.30 -39.69
N ALA A 74 50.61 -33.32 -40.23
CA ALA A 74 50.35 -32.35 -41.27
C ALA A 74 49.06 -31.46 -41.25
N GLY A 75 49.30 -30.16 -41.45
CA GLY A 75 48.35 -29.28 -42.09
C GLY A 75 48.41 -27.82 -41.68
N ASP A 76 49.31 -27.08 -42.25
CA ASP A 76 49.43 -25.61 -42.43
C ASP A 76 48.37 -25.12 -43.42
N PRO A 77 48.20 -23.83 -43.73
CA PRO A 77 48.50 -22.51 -43.09
C PRO A 77 47.37 -21.45 -43.22
N GLY A 78 47.61 -20.28 -42.66
CA GLY A 78 47.08 -19.07 -43.32
C GLY A 78 46.76 -17.87 -42.41
N GLN A 79 47.67 -16.90 -42.45
CA GLN A 79 47.49 -15.47 -42.62
C GLN A 79 46.59 -14.73 -41.58
N GLY A 80 46.95 -13.60 -41.07
CA GLY A 80 47.90 -12.55 -41.33
C GLY A 80 47.61 -11.31 -40.51
N GLN A 81 48.65 -10.53 -40.42
CA GLN A 81 48.67 -9.05 -40.28
C GLN A 81 48.35 -8.47 -38.90
N GLU A 82 49.30 -7.87 -38.30
CA GLU A 82 50.07 -6.60 -38.45
C GLU A 82 49.62 -5.54 -37.44
N GLN A 83 50.69 -5.05 -36.80
CA GLN A 83 51.14 -3.68 -36.50
C GLN A 83 50.57 -3.10 -35.20
N ASP A 84 51.26 -2.39 -34.31
CA ASP A 84 52.43 -1.53 -34.45
C ASP A 84 53.10 -1.26 -33.09
N ALA A 85 54.37 -1.24 -33.03
CA ALA A 85 55.44 -0.38 -32.59
C ALA A 85 55.31 0.48 -31.31
N GLY A 86 56.41 0.43 -30.55
CA GLY A 86 56.80 1.51 -29.64
C GLY A 86 57.78 1.11 -28.55
N ASP A 87 59.04 1.10 -28.91
CA ASP A 87 60.27 1.07 -28.09
C ASP A 87 60.69 2.53 -27.74
N PRO A 88 61.76 2.83 -27.02
CA PRO A 88 62.56 2.19 -25.94
C PRO A 88 63.00 3.15 -24.76
N ASP A 89 63.98 2.64 -23.99
CA ASP A 89 64.98 3.30 -23.13
C ASP A 89 64.59 3.70 -21.71
N GLU A 90 65.31 3.25 -20.70
CA GLU A 90 66.63 3.55 -20.19
C GLU A 90 67.04 2.69 -18.98
N ARG A 91 68.19 2.13 -19.11
CA ARG A 91 69.29 1.88 -18.20
C ARG A 91 69.26 2.40 -16.80
N ALA A 92 69.65 1.57 -15.83
CA ALA A 92 70.89 1.79 -15.05
C ALA A 92 71.16 0.66 -14.04
N ASP A 93 72.36 0.19 -14.14
CA ASP A 93 73.22 -0.62 -13.32
C ASP A 93 73.08 -0.51 -11.81
N GLY A 94 73.38 -1.63 -11.11
CA GLY A 94 73.61 -1.62 -9.65
C GLY A 94 73.91 -3.01 -9.10
N ASP A 95 75.09 -3.53 -9.46
CA ASP A 95 75.80 -4.64 -8.83
C ASP A 95 76.02 -4.45 -7.32
N TRP A 96 75.65 -5.40 -6.43
CA TRP A 96 76.32 -5.73 -5.19
C TRP A 96 76.09 -7.18 -4.78
N LYS A 97 77.16 -7.89 -4.77
CA LYS A 97 77.38 -9.15 -4.04
C LYS A 97 77.22 -8.94 -2.54
N ASP A 98 76.70 -9.84 -1.75
CA ASP A 98 77.49 -10.67 -0.83
C ASP A 98 76.61 -11.58 0.04
N ASP A 99 77.09 -12.76 0.15
CA ASP A 99 77.06 -13.84 1.14
C ASP A 99 76.14 -13.80 2.37
N GLY A 100 75.54 -14.94 2.61
CA GLY A 100 75.54 -15.54 3.92
C GLY A 100 74.21 -15.61 4.67
N ALA A 101 73.65 -16.73 4.70
CA ALA A 101 72.96 -17.42 5.75
C ALA A 101 71.67 -18.09 5.23
N ARG A 102 71.82 -19.36 4.95
CA ARG A 102 70.68 -20.26 4.70
C ARG A 102 69.89 -20.40 6.01
N HIS A 103 68.85 -19.60 6.16
CA HIS A 103 67.71 -19.96 7.01
C HIS A 103 66.65 -20.57 6.06
N GLY A 104 66.52 -21.89 6.19
CA GLY A 104 65.50 -22.65 5.47
C GLY A 104 64.13 -22.13 5.79
N THR A 105 63.52 -21.48 4.82
CA THR A 105 62.10 -21.20 4.84
C THR A 105 61.34 -22.53 5.00
N PRO A 106 60.43 -22.67 5.97
CA PRO A 106 59.63 -23.88 6.09
C PRO A 106 58.82 -24.05 4.79
N PRO A 107 58.65 -25.26 4.29
CA PRO A 107 57.92 -25.50 3.04
C PRO A 107 56.49 -24.99 3.16
N GLN A 108 56.18 -23.97 2.39
CA GLN A 108 54.80 -23.56 2.16
C GLN A 108 54.07 -24.74 1.51
N ILE A 109 53.02 -25.22 2.15
CA ILE A 109 52.15 -26.24 1.61
C ILE A 109 51.42 -25.62 0.42
N GLY A 110 51.91 -25.92 -0.78
CA GLY A 110 51.31 -25.48 -2.04
C GLY A 110 49.91 -26.05 -2.23
N GLY A 111 49.05 -25.24 -2.77
CA GLY A 111 47.65 -25.37 -3.04
C GLY A 111 47.12 -26.77 -3.39
N GLY A 112 46.19 -27.24 -2.59
CA GLY A 112 45.13 -28.13 -3.03
C GLY A 112 44.16 -27.41 -3.97
N PRO A 113 43.31 -28.12 -4.69
CA PRO A 113 42.42 -27.52 -5.70
C PRO A 113 41.64 -26.39 -5.12
N ALA A 114 41.61 -25.27 -5.84
CA ALA A 114 40.98 -24.00 -5.47
C ALA A 114 39.47 -24.17 -5.26
N GLY A 115 39.09 -24.51 -4.03
CA GLY A 115 37.75 -24.29 -3.52
C GLY A 115 37.73 -22.90 -2.91
N SER A 116 36.89 -22.03 -3.42
CA SER A 116 36.69 -20.66 -2.98
C SER A 116 35.93 -20.57 -1.64
N GLY A 117 36.52 -21.18 -0.58
CA GLY A 117 36.03 -21.05 0.78
C GLY A 117 36.95 -20.13 1.61
N PRO A 118 36.48 -19.50 2.69
CA PRO A 118 37.32 -18.71 3.58
C PRO A 118 38.46 -19.60 4.09
N HIS A 119 39.70 -19.12 3.92
CA HIS A 119 40.89 -19.81 4.43
C HIS A 119 40.86 -19.77 5.96
N VAL A 120 40.31 -20.80 6.60
CA VAL A 120 40.34 -20.95 8.04
C VAL A 120 41.76 -21.37 8.45
N PRO A 121 42.46 -20.59 9.28
CA PRO A 121 43.79 -20.99 9.75
C PRO A 121 43.66 -22.15 10.73
N VAL A 122 44.24 -23.30 10.35
CA VAL A 122 44.21 -24.54 11.12
C VAL A 122 45.63 -24.98 11.42
N ALA A 123 45.92 -25.31 12.69
CA ALA A 123 47.19 -25.93 13.11
C ALA A 123 46.94 -27.39 13.52
N VAL A 124 47.71 -28.34 12.95
CA VAL A 124 47.60 -29.77 13.28
C VAL A 124 48.80 -30.19 14.08
N TYR A 125 48.58 -30.75 15.26
CA TYR A 125 49.60 -31.27 16.14
C TYR A 125 49.49 -32.80 16.25
N ARG A 126 50.64 -33.46 16.35
CA ARG A 126 50.77 -34.89 16.60
C ARG A 126 51.09 -35.08 18.05
N ILE A 127 50.29 -35.87 18.75
CA ILE A 127 50.54 -36.25 20.15
C ILE A 127 51.16 -37.64 20.20
N LEU A 128 52.34 -37.74 20.75
CA LEU A 128 53.02 -38.99 20.93
C LEU A 128 52.61 -39.68 22.24
N LYS A 129 52.73 -41.00 22.33
CA LYS A 129 52.41 -41.80 23.53
C LYS A 129 53.18 -41.34 24.79
N SER A 130 54.31 -40.68 24.62
CA SER A 130 55.13 -40.09 25.71
C SER A 130 54.50 -38.79 26.31
N GLY A 131 53.39 -38.28 25.74
CA GLY A 131 52.80 -36.97 26.13
C GLY A 131 53.46 -35.77 25.45
N SER A 132 54.53 -35.99 24.69
CA SER A 132 55.15 -34.93 23.89
C SER A 132 54.34 -34.70 22.60
N TYR A 133 54.34 -33.43 22.14
CA TYR A 133 53.62 -33.04 20.93
C TYR A 133 54.56 -32.36 19.93
N ALA A 134 54.24 -32.49 18.66
CA ALA A 134 54.98 -31.84 17.58
C ALA A 134 53.99 -31.28 16.53
N LEU A 135 54.31 -30.16 15.95
CA LEU A 135 53.54 -29.57 14.86
C LEU A 135 53.64 -30.51 13.63
N ALA A 136 52.53 -31.05 13.19
CA ALA A 136 52.46 -31.93 12.04
C ALA A 136 52.23 -31.21 10.72
N GLY A 137 51.57 -30.06 10.79
CA GLY A 137 51.32 -29.19 9.66
C GLY A 137 50.55 -27.95 10.09
N SER A 138 50.74 -26.87 9.37
CA SER A 138 50.01 -25.62 9.58
C SER A 138 49.52 -25.14 8.21
N ALA A 139 48.24 -24.91 8.08
CA ALA A 139 47.69 -24.19 6.95
C ALA A 139 47.60 -22.69 7.34
N ALA A 140 48.34 -21.86 6.60
CA ALA A 140 48.29 -20.38 6.72
C ALA A 140 48.32 -19.85 8.15
N SER A 141 49.54 -19.72 8.74
CA SER A 141 49.81 -18.85 9.90
C SER A 141 48.93 -18.99 11.15
N ALA A 142 48.39 -20.16 11.43
CA ALA A 142 47.75 -20.42 12.71
C ALA A 142 48.87 -20.56 13.79
N SER A 143 49.11 -19.49 14.51
CA SER A 143 49.99 -19.42 15.66
C SER A 143 49.17 -19.47 16.93
N ILE A 144 49.17 -20.60 17.62
CA ILE A 144 48.55 -20.73 18.94
C ILE A 144 49.64 -20.44 19.96
N ALA A 145 49.38 -19.64 20.96
CA ALA A 145 50.33 -19.35 22.03
C ALA A 145 50.67 -20.64 22.80
N ASP A 146 51.96 -20.87 23.12
CA ASP A 146 52.45 -22.12 23.70
C ASP A 146 51.75 -22.52 25.02
N ASP A 147 51.40 -21.53 25.85
CA ASP A 147 50.68 -21.73 27.10
C ASP A 147 49.23 -22.20 26.91
N VAL A 148 48.54 -21.72 25.83
CA VAL A 148 47.19 -22.13 25.43
C VAL A 148 47.24 -23.54 24.82
N LEU A 149 48.24 -23.80 24.00
CA LEU A 149 48.43 -25.10 23.34
C LEU A 149 48.71 -26.21 24.37
N GLU A 150 49.58 -25.98 25.36
CA GLU A 150 49.86 -26.94 26.41
C GLU A 150 48.61 -27.31 27.21
N LYS A 151 47.80 -26.33 27.57
CA LYS A 151 46.49 -26.54 28.24
C LYS A 151 45.53 -27.32 27.36
N ALA A 152 45.41 -26.95 26.09
CA ALA A 152 44.53 -27.63 25.15
C ALA A 152 44.90 -29.07 24.95
N ILE A 153 46.19 -29.39 24.76
CA ILE A 153 46.69 -30.75 24.62
C ILE A 153 46.49 -31.55 25.90
N SER A 154 46.74 -30.98 27.09
CA SER A 154 46.54 -31.66 28.36
C SER A 154 45.08 -32.07 28.60
N GLN A 155 44.12 -31.21 28.21
CA GLN A 155 42.68 -31.52 28.28
C GLN A 155 42.30 -32.63 27.30
N LEU A 156 42.91 -32.68 26.12
CA LEU A 156 42.56 -33.62 25.05
C LEU A 156 43.37 -34.93 25.06
N ALA A 157 44.43 -35.03 25.91
CA ALA A 157 45.25 -36.21 25.98
C ALA A 157 44.46 -37.49 26.24
N ASN A 158 43.50 -37.43 27.16
CA ASN A 158 42.66 -38.57 27.55
C ASN A 158 41.22 -38.47 26.99
N ALA A 159 40.92 -37.46 26.17
CA ALA A 159 39.62 -37.35 25.55
C ALA A 159 39.42 -38.35 24.42
N PRO A 160 38.20 -38.86 24.18
CA PRO A 160 37.93 -39.74 23.02
C PRO A 160 38.11 -38.95 21.73
N ASP A 161 38.22 -39.67 20.62
CA ASP A 161 38.24 -39.06 19.29
C ASP A 161 36.89 -38.35 19.02
N GLY A 162 36.95 -37.19 18.39
CA GLY A 162 35.80 -36.37 18.10
C GLY A 162 36.17 -34.90 17.87
N SER A 163 35.17 -34.11 17.66
CA SER A 163 35.28 -32.66 17.46
C SER A 163 34.48 -31.88 18.52
N GLY A 164 34.94 -30.70 18.86
CA GLY A 164 34.26 -29.85 19.82
C GLY A 164 34.90 -28.48 19.96
N GLU A 165 34.46 -27.77 21.00
CA GLU A 165 34.95 -26.45 21.36
C GLU A 165 35.54 -26.46 22.77
N LEU A 166 36.73 -25.92 22.92
CA LEU A 166 37.37 -25.62 24.19
C LEU A 166 37.07 -24.17 24.54
N ALA A 167 35.88 -23.95 25.11
CA ALA A 167 35.34 -22.58 25.34
C ALA A 167 36.28 -21.74 26.21
N ASP A 168 36.94 -22.35 27.20
CA ASP A 168 37.87 -21.67 28.12
C ASP A 168 39.14 -21.18 27.41
N LEU A 169 39.50 -21.78 26.26
CA LEU A 169 40.70 -21.46 25.48
C LEU A 169 40.36 -20.76 24.15
N GLY A 170 39.06 -20.63 23.80
CA GLY A 170 38.62 -20.01 22.56
C GLY A 170 39.04 -20.80 21.31
N LEU A 171 39.13 -22.13 21.39
CA LEU A 171 39.59 -22.98 20.31
C LEU A 171 38.53 -24.04 19.94
N PHE A 172 38.30 -24.23 18.65
CA PHE A 172 37.70 -25.46 18.12
C PHE A 172 38.78 -26.51 17.99
N TYR A 173 38.44 -27.81 18.24
CA TYR A 173 39.32 -28.92 18.06
C TYR A 173 38.67 -30.07 17.30
N GLU A 174 39.50 -30.86 16.60
CA GLU A 174 39.15 -32.18 16.07
C GLU A 174 40.29 -33.13 16.33
N LYS A 175 39.97 -34.23 17.05
CA LYS A 175 40.93 -35.27 17.41
C LYS A 175 40.64 -36.55 16.65
N ARG A 176 41.66 -37.13 16.02
CA ARG A 176 41.63 -38.47 15.40
C ARG A 176 42.86 -39.25 15.78
N THR A 177 42.68 -40.48 16.16
CA THR A 177 43.75 -41.42 16.48
C THR A 177 43.93 -42.39 15.33
N SER A 178 45.14 -42.45 14.75
CA SER A 178 45.49 -43.38 13.69
C SER A 178 45.63 -44.81 14.22
N ASP A 179 45.53 -45.84 13.34
CA ASP A 179 45.77 -47.28 13.65
C ASP A 179 47.12 -47.52 14.28
N THR A 180 48.09 -46.64 14.07
CA THR A 180 49.41 -46.67 14.69
C THR A 180 49.42 -46.20 16.14
N GLY A 181 48.29 -45.76 16.67
CA GLY A 181 48.12 -45.19 18.02
C GLY A 181 48.68 -43.80 18.22
N ILE A 182 48.92 -43.06 17.12
CA ILE A 182 49.31 -41.63 17.16
C ILE A 182 48.05 -40.78 17.01
N ALA A 183 47.80 -39.97 18.02
CA ALA A 183 46.69 -39.01 17.95
C ALA A 183 47.12 -37.74 17.19
N ARG A 184 46.25 -37.26 16.32
CA ARG A 184 46.39 -35.95 15.68
C ARG A 184 45.24 -35.06 16.12
N VAL A 185 45.57 -33.84 16.46
CA VAL A 185 44.58 -32.84 16.88
C VAL A 185 44.76 -31.60 16.02
N ALA A 186 43.67 -31.22 15.34
CA ALA A 186 43.59 -29.96 14.64
C ALA A 186 42.94 -28.90 15.57
N PHE A 187 43.48 -27.70 15.55
CA PHE A 187 42.94 -26.58 16.27
C PHE A 187 42.63 -25.41 15.31
N ALA A 188 41.54 -24.73 15.54
CA ALA A 188 41.18 -23.50 14.88
C ALA A 188 40.67 -22.49 15.92
N ASP A 189 40.96 -21.21 15.73
CA ASP A 189 40.49 -20.15 16.60
C ASP A 189 38.99 -19.95 16.44
N VAL A 190 38.25 -19.80 17.54
CA VAL A 190 36.78 -19.49 17.54
C VAL A 190 36.49 -18.16 16.85
N SER A 191 37.46 -17.22 16.84
CA SER A 191 37.33 -15.96 16.10
C SER A 191 37.13 -16.15 14.60
N SER A 192 37.60 -17.30 14.05
CA SER A 192 37.39 -17.66 12.65
C SER A 192 35.89 -17.87 12.28
N ALA A 193 35.05 -18.16 13.29
CA ALA A 193 33.61 -18.30 13.13
C ALA A 193 32.85 -16.97 13.42
N ASN A 194 33.55 -15.91 13.85
CA ASN A 194 32.90 -14.65 14.31
C ASN A 194 32.41 -13.72 13.18
N GLY A 195 32.51 -14.10 11.93
CA GLY A 195 31.99 -13.35 10.77
C GLY A 195 30.50 -12.96 10.90
N TRP A 196 29.73 -13.74 11.68
CA TRP A 196 28.32 -13.48 11.95
C TRP A 196 28.10 -12.16 12.73
N GLN A 197 29.04 -11.70 13.56
CA GLN A 197 28.91 -10.46 14.34
C GLN A 197 28.92 -9.23 13.41
N THR A 198 29.83 -9.21 12.43
CA THR A 198 29.88 -8.16 11.42
C THR A 198 28.61 -8.16 10.57
N LEU A 199 28.13 -9.37 10.19
CA LEU A 199 26.88 -9.54 9.48
C LEU A 199 25.68 -9.02 10.31
N ALA A 200 25.62 -9.37 11.60
CA ALA A 200 24.56 -8.91 12.49
C ALA A 200 24.53 -7.37 12.61
N LEU A 201 25.70 -6.73 12.73
CA LEU A 201 25.79 -5.29 12.80
C LEU A 201 25.37 -4.61 11.50
N THR A 202 25.78 -5.14 10.36
CA THR A 202 25.35 -4.62 9.04
C THR A 202 23.85 -4.80 8.83
N LEU A 203 23.27 -5.96 9.18
CA LEU A 203 21.84 -6.21 9.11
C LEU A 203 21.07 -5.30 10.05
N ALA A 204 21.58 -5.02 11.25
CA ALA A 204 20.97 -4.06 12.17
C ALA A 204 20.94 -2.65 11.56
N GLY A 205 22.03 -2.21 10.93
CA GLY A 205 22.07 -0.92 10.22
C GLY A 205 21.08 -0.85 9.07
N VAL A 206 21.03 -1.88 8.22
CA VAL A 206 20.05 -2.00 7.13
C VAL A 206 18.63 -2.01 7.68
N GLY A 207 18.39 -2.71 8.78
CA GLY A 207 17.08 -2.77 9.45
C GLY A 207 16.60 -1.40 9.92
N VAL A 208 17.47 -0.60 10.53
CA VAL A 208 17.12 0.77 10.94
C VAL A 208 16.74 1.65 9.74
N VAL A 209 17.52 1.60 8.66
CA VAL A 209 17.21 2.34 7.43
C VAL A 209 15.89 1.88 6.81
N ALA A 210 15.67 0.56 6.73
CA ALA A 210 14.44 -0.01 6.23
C ALA A 210 13.22 0.45 7.07
N LEU A 211 13.31 0.39 8.40
CA LEU A 211 12.24 0.86 9.29
C LEU A 211 11.96 2.37 9.12
N ALA A 212 12.99 3.19 8.91
CA ALA A 212 12.81 4.61 8.65
C ALA A 212 12.06 4.87 7.33
N ILE A 213 12.42 4.15 6.26
CA ILE A 213 11.74 4.22 4.97
C ILE A 213 10.28 3.76 5.10
N PHE A 214 10.05 2.61 5.73
CA PHE A 214 8.70 2.09 5.97
C PHE A 214 7.85 3.03 6.84
N PHE A 215 8.45 3.71 7.80
CA PHE A 215 7.75 4.72 8.59
C PHE A 215 7.25 5.88 7.73
N VAL A 216 8.10 6.44 6.86
CA VAL A 216 7.71 7.52 5.94
C VAL A 216 6.58 7.06 5.01
N ILE A 217 6.73 5.87 4.40
CA ILE A 217 5.69 5.29 3.53
C ILE A 217 4.38 5.08 4.29
N SER A 218 4.43 4.53 5.52
CA SER A 218 3.26 4.28 6.35
C SER A 218 2.53 5.56 6.73
N VAL A 219 3.25 6.64 7.03
CA VAL A 219 2.66 7.97 7.30
C VAL A 219 1.97 8.53 6.07
N PHE A 220 2.61 8.44 4.89
CA PHE A 220 2.04 8.91 3.64
C PHE A 220 0.79 8.11 3.25
N PHE A 221 0.90 6.78 3.26
CA PHE A 221 -0.20 5.87 2.92
C PHE A 221 -1.38 6.02 3.88
N SER A 222 -1.12 6.14 5.19
CA SER A 222 -2.17 6.37 6.18
C SER A 222 -2.92 7.69 5.96
N ARG A 223 -2.21 8.75 5.53
CA ARG A 223 -2.87 10.03 5.18
C ARG A 223 -3.74 9.88 3.93
N TRP A 224 -3.24 9.18 2.93
CA TRP A 224 -3.95 8.98 1.66
C TRP A 224 -5.18 8.08 1.83
N ALA A 225 -5.03 6.92 2.47
CA ALA A 225 -6.10 5.95 2.67
C ALA A 225 -7.24 6.45 3.57
N LEU A 226 -6.94 7.33 4.54
CA LEU A 226 -7.95 7.88 5.44
C LEU A 226 -8.62 9.17 4.92
N ARG A 227 -8.19 9.72 3.78
CA ARG A 227 -8.81 10.93 3.20
C ARG A 227 -10.30 10.74 2.88
N PRO A 228 -10.72 9.65 2.20
CA PRO A 228 -12.15 9.43 1.91
C PRO A 228 -12.99 9.34 3.17
N VAL A 229 -12.52 8.57 4.16
CA VAL A 229 -13.24 8.41 5.45
C VAL A 229 -13.37 9.76 6.19
N LYS A 230 -12.33 10.59 6.13
CA LYS A 230 -12.37 11.93 6.74
C LYS A 230 -13.41 12.81 6.04
N ARG A 231 -13.45 12.80 4.70
CA ARG A 231 -14.43 13.57 3.91
C ARG A 231 -15.85 13.12 4.21
N ALA A 232 -16.11 11.82 4.17
CA ALA A 232 -17.43 11.29 4.50
C ALA A 232 -17.88 11.66 5.91
N TRP A 233 -16.99 11.60 6.90
CA TRP A 233 -17.29 12.01 8.27
C TRP A 233 -17.58 13.52 8.40
N GLU A 234 -16.82 14.35 7.71
CA GLU A 234 -17.03 15.81 7.70
C GLU A 234 -18.36 16.15 7.02
N GLN A 235 -18.68 15.53 5.89
CA GLN A 235 -19.96 15.67 5.19
C GLN A 235 -21.14 15.24 6.07
N GLN A 236 -21.04 14.08 6.73
CA GLN A 236 -22.10 13.61 7.65
C GLN A 236 -22.30 14.57 8.83
N ARG A 237 -21.20 15.09 9.38
CA ARG A 237 -21.29 16.06 10.49
C ARG A 237 -21.93 17.36 10.04
N GLN A 238 -21.56 17.85 8.86
CA GLN A 238 -22.15 19.06 8.28
C GLN A 238 -23.63 18.83 8.01
N PHE A 239 -24.00 17.69 7.40
CA PHE A 239 -25.41 17.32 7.16
C PHE A 239 -26.26 17.35 8.43
N VAL A 240 -25.80 16.80 9.55
CA VAL A 240 -26.53 16.84 10.83
C VAL A 240 -26.66 18.27 11.37
N ALA A 241 -25.59 19.07 11.24
CA ALA A 241 -25.63 20.46 11.68
C ALA A 241 -26.63 21.28 10.86
N ASP A 242 -26.59 21.17 9.53
CA ASP A 242 -27.49 21.90 8.63
C ASP A 242 -28.95 21.45 8.80
N ALA A 243 -29.22 20.15 8.91
CA ALA A 243 -30.54 19.60 9.22
C ALA A 243 -31.10 20.19 10.54
N SER A 244 -30.23 20.26 11.57
CA SER A 244 -30.65 20.85 12.86
C SER A 244 -30.99 22.34 12.74
N HIS A 245 -30.23 23.07 11.96
CA HIS A 245 -30.52 24.50 11.70
C HIS A 245 -31.80 24.69 10.90
N GLU A 246 -32.02 23.91 9.85
CA GLU A 246 -33.19 23.99 8.98
C GLU A 246 -34.50 23.54 9.69
N LEU A 247 -34.40 22.64 10.68
CA LEU A 247 -35.55 22.28 11.53
C LEU A 247 -35.86 23.32 12.62
N LYS A 248 -34.85 24.01 13.14
CA LYS A 248 -35.01 24.97 14.22
C LYS A 248 -35.83 26.19 13.78
N THR A 249 -35.61 26.68 12.57
CA THR A 249 -36.24 27.89 12.04
C THR A 249 -37.76 27.76 11.97
N PRO A 250 -38.38 26.80 11.26
CA PRO A 250 -39.82 26.61 11.22
C PRO A 250 -40.43 26.32 12.58
N LEU A 251 -39.72 25.52 13.42
CA LEU A 251 -40.18 25.27 14.77
C LEU A 251 -40.28 26.54 15.61
N THR A 252 -39.34 27.45 15.46
CA THR A 252 -39.37 28.74 16.15
C THR A 252 -40.57 29.58 15.71
N VAL A 253 -40.92 29.58 14.38
CA VAL A 253 -42.07 30.25 13.86
C VAL A 253 -43.39 29.65 14.40
N ILE A 254 -43.51 28.32 14.40
CA ILE A 254 -44.67 27.61 14.98
C ILE A 254 -44.85 27.97 16.44
N LEU A 255 -43.78 27.97 17.24
CA LEU A 255 -43.83 28.33 18.67
C LEU A 255 -44.21 29.80 18.86
N ALA A 256 -43.70 30.71 18.03
CA ALA A 256 -44.07 32.13 18.07
C ALA A 256 -45.55 32.33 17.73
N ASN A 257 -46.04 31.72 16.64
CA ASN A 257 -47.42 31.78 16.21
C ASN A 257 -48.36 31.24 17.29
N THR A 258 -48.03 30.06 17.88
CA THR A 258 -48.82 29.49 18.98
C THR A 258 -48.82 30.38 20.22
N SER A 259 -47.71 31.04 20.57
CA SER A 259 -47.64 31.99 21.68
C SER A 259 -48.53 33.21 21.44
N ILE A 260 -48.58 33.69 20.19
CA ILE A 260 -49.49 34.82 19.80
C ILE A 260 -50.96 34.37 19.96
N LEU A 261 -51.31 33.20 19.45
CA LEU A 261 -52.66 32.63 19.58
C LEU A 261 -53.09 32.49 21.05
N MET A 262 -52.20 31.99 21.90
CA MET A 262 -52.43 31.80 23.34
C MET A 262 -52.54 33.13 24.11
N SER A 263 -51.90 34.19 23.63
CA SER A 263 -51.96 35.50 24.28
C SER A 263 -53.27 36.28 24.02
N HIS A 264 -54.10 35.79 23.09
CA HIS A 264 -55.40 36.43 22.73
C HIS A 264 -56.52 35.38 22.71
N PRO A 265 -56.83 34.74 23.85
CA PRO A 265 -57.80 33.65 23.90
C PRO A 265 -59.24 34.08 23.61
N GLU A 266 -59.50 35.34 23.72
CA GLU A 266 -60.84 35.98 23.43
C GLU A 266 -61.10 36.18 21.94
N ARG A 267 -60.07 36.09 21.08
CA ARG A 267 -60.19 36.24 19.64
C ARG A 267 -60.65 34.96 18.98
N THR A 268 -61.48 35.09 17.95
CA THR A 268 -61.90 33.92 17.17
C THR A 268 -60.78 33.45 16.28
N ILE A 269 -60.78 32.16 15.96
CA ILE A 269 -59.83 31.54 15.01
C ILE A 269 -59.85 32.25 13.67
N ALA A 270 -61.04 32.65 13.19
CA ALA A 270 -61.20 33.39 11.93
C ALA A 270 -60.45 34.75 11.93
N SER A 271 -60.39 35.45 13.09
CA SER A 271 -59.63 36.68 13.22
C SER A 271 -58.13 36.51 13.37
N GLN A 272 -57.69 35.25 13.59
CA GLN A 272 -56.29 34.87 13.76
C GLN A 272 -55.83 33.87 12.67
N SER A 273 -56.57 33.74 11.56
CA SER A 273 -56.33 32.76 10.49
C SER A 273 -54.91 32.84 9.97
N GLN A 274 -54.33 34.03 9.83
CA GLN A 274 -52.92 34.18 9.36
C GLN A 274 -51.91 33.45 10.21
N TRP A 275 -52.09 33.36 11.55
CA TRP A 275 -51.16 32.63 12.42
C TRP A 275 -51.40 31.13 12.34
N VAL A 276 -52.66 30.70 12.17
CA VAL A 276 -53.02 29.30 11.97
C VAL A 276 -52.49 28.80 10.63
N GLU A 277 -52.72 29.53 9.55
CA GLU A 277 -52.24 29.23 8.19
C GLU A 277 -50.71 29.21 8.14
N SER A 278 -50.06 30.21 8.78
CA SER A 278 -48.59 30.21 8.89
C SER A 278 -48.07 29.03 9.67
N THR A 279 -48.76 28.61 10.75
CA THR A 279 -48.36 27.40 11.55
C THR A 279 -48.54 26.15 10.73
N GLN A 280 -49.62 26.02 9.97
CA GLN A 280 -49.85 24.89 9.08
C GLN A 280 -48.79 24.80 7.98
N ALA A 281 -48.53 25.93 7.30
CA ALA A 281 -47.51 26.00 6.24
C ALA A 281 -46.13 25.60 6.73
N GLU A 282 -45.71 26.05 7.94
CA GLU A 282 -44.43 25.63 8.51
C GLU A 282 -44.41 24.14 8.94
N GLY A 283 -45.56 23.60 9.40
CA GLY A 283 -45.72 22.17 9.68
C GLY A 283 -45.56 21.30 8.44
N GLU A 284 -46.25 21.67 7.34
CA GLU A 284 -46.13 20.99 6.05
C GLU A 284 -44.70 21.05 5.48
N ARG A 285 -44.07 22.23 5.64
CA ARG A 285 -42.68 22.43 5.26
C ARG A 285 -41.72 21.51 6.05
N MET A 286 -41.88 21.41 7.37
CA MET A 286 -41.12 20.49 8.20
C MET A 286 -41.34 19.02 7.81
N GLN A 287 -42.57 18.62 7.50
CA GLN A 287 -42.89 17.28 7.03
C GLN A 287 -42.15 16.94 5.74
N GLY A 288 -42.10 17.88 4.79
CA GLY A 288 -41.33 17.73 3.56
C GLY A 288 -39.82 17.55 3.82
N LEU A 289 -39.25 18.40 4.73
CA LEU A 289 -37.85 18.29 5.12
C LEU A 289 -37.51 16.92 5.72
N VAL A 290 -38.32 16.41 6.65
CA VAL A 290 -38.14 15.13 7.28
C VAL A 290 -38.20 13.97 6.24
N ALA A 291 -39.16 14.07 5.31
CA ALA A 291 -39.29 13.08 4.23
C ALA A 291 -38.01 13.03 3.34
N ASP A 292 -37.49 14.22 2.98
CA ASP A 292 -36.24 14.35 2.19
C ASP A 292 -35.01 13.82 2.94
N LEU A 293 -34.89 14.12 4.24
CA LEU A 293 -33.81 13.58 5.09
C LEU A 293 -33.85 12.06 5.19
N LEU A 294 -35.07 11.49 5.37
CA LEU A 294 -35.24 10.04 5.41
C LEU A 294 -34.94 9.37 4.08
N LEU A 295 -35.29 10.02 2.97
CA LEU A 295 -34.95 9.51 1.63
C LEU A 295 -33.45 9.48 1.42
N LEU A 296 -32.73 10.57 1.72
CA LEU A 296 -31.27 10.63 1.63
C LEU A 296 -30.60 9.58 2.53
N ALA A 297 -31.07 9.42 3.76
CA ALA A 297 -30.53 8.43 4.67
C ALA A 297 -30.71 6.98 4.15
N ARG A 298 -31.79 6.70 3.43
CA ARG A 298 -32.01 5.38 2.79
C ARG A 298 -31.10 5.19 1.57
N LEU A 299 -30.94 6.22 0.72
CA LEU A 299 -30.03 6.20 -0.43
C LEU A 299 -28.58 5.94 0.03
N ASP A 300 -28.11 6.67 1.04
CA ASP A 300 -26.78 6.48 1.64
C ASP A 300 -26.57 5.05 2.22
N ALA A 301 -27.62 4.46 2.80
CA ALA A 301 -27.55 3.10 3.37
C ALA A 301 -27.51 1.99 2.30
N GLU A 302 -28.25 2.18 1.21
CA GLU A 302 -28.33 1.18 0.12
C GLU A 302 -27.05 1.15 -0.74
N GLU A 303 -26.33 2.27 -0.87
CA GLU A 303 -25.00 2.34 -1.51
C GLU A 303 -23.97 1.46 -0.79
N THR A 304 -24.14 1.25 0.51
CA THR A 304 -23.24 0.42 1.35
C THR A 304 -23.61 -1.07 1.34
N ASP A 305 -24.84 -1.44 0.98
CA ASP A 305 -25.38 -2.80 1.09
C ASP A 305 -25.56 -3.44 -0.30
N ILE A 306 -24.46 -3.94 -0.87
CA ILE A 306 -24.39 -4.62 -2.20
C ILE A 306 -25.34 -5.83 -2.29
N VAL A 307 -25.94 -6.29 -1.18
CA VAL A 307 -26.69 -7.54 -1.09
C VAL A 307 -28.22 -7.36 -1.18
N LYS A 308 -28.74 -6.13 -1.09
CA LYS A 308 -30.20 -5.88 -1.00
C LYS A 308 -30.78 -4.96 -2.10
N SER A 309 -30.23 -4.99 -3.29
CA SER A 309 -30.89 -4.32 -4.43
C SER A 309 -32.25 -4.96 -4.67
N LYS A 310 -33.35 -4.23 -4.37
CA LYS A 310 -34.66 -4.60 -4.88
C LYS A 310 -34.56 -4.83 -6.40
N PRO A 311 -35.30 -5.80 -6.96
CA PRO A 311 -35.30 -5.99 -8.41
C PRO A 311 -35.68 -4.65 -9.07
N LYS A 312 -34.82 -4.17 -9.95
CA LYS A 312 -35.09 -2.98 -10.75
C LYS A 312 -36.23 -3.33 -11.73
N GLU A 313 -37.30 -2.57 -11.67
CA GLU A 313 -38.45 -2.74 -12.57
C GLU A 313 -38.20 -1.91 -13.85
N ARG A 314 -38.72 -2.40 -14.97
CA ARG A 314 -38.76 -1.63 -16.21
C ARG A 314 -39.85 -0.58 -16.12
N ILE A 315 -39.48 0.69 -16.16
CA ILE A 315 -40.37 1.82 -15.99
C ILE A 315 -40.44 2.59 -17.29
N ASP A 316 -41.64 2.89 -17.73
CA ASP A 316 -41.89 3.80 -18.84
C ASP A 316 -41.68 5.23 -18.36
N LEU A 317 -40.51 5.81 -18.68
CA LEU A 317 -40.12 7.15 -18.27
C LEU A 317 -40.95 8.22 -19.03
N SER A 318 -41.35 7.95 -20.28
CA SER A 318 -42.17 8.86 -21.05
C SER A 318 -43.50 9.08 -20.37
N ASN A 319 -44.23 8.03 -20.04
CA ASN A 319 -45.50 8.11 -19.34
C ASN A 319 -45.36 8.74 -17.93
N LEU A 320 -44.26 8.45 -17.23
CA LEU A 320 -43.97 9.08 -15.93
C LEU A 320 -43.81 10.57 -16.06
N VAL A 321 -43.00 11.04 -17.00
CA VAL A 321 -42.75 12.49 -17.23
C VAL A 321 -44.04 13.21 -17.64
N GLU A 322 -44.83 12.64 -18.58
CA GLU A 322 -46.09 13.22 -19.00
C GLU A 322 -47.10 13.30 -17.85
N GLY A 323 -47.19 12.23 -17.04
CA GLY A 323 -48.06 12.21 -15.87
C GLY A 323 -47.74 13.33 -14.84
N GLU A 324 -46.47 13.57 -14.61
CA GLU A 324 -46.03 14.66 -13.70
C GLU A 324 -46.22 16.03 -14.35
N LEU A 325 -45.98 16.17 -15.67
CA LEU A 325 -46.22 17.43 -16.38
C LEU A 325 -47.64 17.93 -16.25
N LEU A 326 -48.66 17.05 -16.35
CA LEU A 326 -50.07 17.39 -16.16
C LEU A 326 -50.36 18.00 -14.81
N GLN A 327 -49.66 17.57 -13.75
CA GLN A 327 -49.82 18.17 -12.41
C GLN A 327 -49.17 19.54 -12.33
N PHE A 328 -48.08 19.78 -13.06
CA PHE A 328 -47.40 21.09 -13.09
C PHE A 328 -48.05 22.10 -14.03
N GLU A 329 -48.95 21.72 -14.93
CA GLU A 329 -49.72 22.68 -15.76
C GLU A 329 -50.51 23.68 -14.92
N SER A 330 -51.18 23.24 -13.85
CA SER A 330 -51.91 24.13 -12.94
C SER A 330 -50.98 25.09 -12.20
N VAL A 331 -49.82 24.59 -11.72
CA VAL A 331 -48.82 25.42 -11.05
C VAL A 331 -48.20 26.46 -11.99
N ALA A 332 -47.91 26.05 -13.23
CA ALA A 332 -47.41 26.94 -14.26
C ALA A 332 -48.43 28.03 -14.62
N PHE A 333 -49.71 27.66 -14.76
CA PHE A 333 -50.79 28.58 -15.05
C PHE A 333 -50.97 29.65 -13.95
N GLU A 334 -50.99 29.23 -12.68
CA GLU A 334 -51.10 30.16 -11.53
C GLU A 334 -49.95 31.15 -11.47
N ARG A 335 -48.76 30.77 -11.95
CA ARG A 335 -47.56 31.60 -11.97
C ARG A 335 -47.32 32.32 -13.31
N ALA A 336 -48.25 32.23 -14.24
CA ALA A 336 -48.14 32.76 -15.60
C ALA A 336 -46.86 32.27 -16.33
N ILE A 337 -46.46 31.01 -16.13
CA ILE A 337 -45.29 30.38 -16.76
C ILE A 337 -45.73 29.66 -18.04
N GLU A 338 -45.03 29.89 -19.14
CA GLU A 338 -45.22 29.14 -20.39
C GLU A 338 -44.51 27.78 -20.27
N LEU A 339 -45.27 26.68 -20.05
CA LEU A 339 -44.76 25.32 -19.98
C LEU A 339 -44.85 24.66 -21.35
N LYS A 340 -43.71 24.20 -21.89
CA LYS A 340 -43.62 23.43 -23.15
C LYS A 340 -42.92 22.09 -22.90
N SER A 341 -43.42 21.05 -23.53
CA SER A 341 -42.79 19.71 -23.46
C SER A 341 -42.54 19.15 -24.84
N ASN A 342 -41.45 18.39 -24.96
CA ASN A 342 -41.12 17.53 -26.08
C ASN A 342 -40.63 16.20 -25.54
N VAL A 343 -41.54 15.23 -25.43
CA VAL A 343 -41.30 13.94 -24.82
C VAL A 343 -41.48 12.87 -25.88
N ASP A 344 -40.38 12.12 -26.16
CA ASP A 344 -40.47 10.97 -27.09
C ASP A 344 -41.18 9.80 -26.39
N GLU A 345 -42.03 9.11 -27.11
CA GLU A 345 -42.80 7.97 -26.59
C GLU A 345 -41.94 6.72 -26.37
N GLY A 346 -42.28 5.91 -25.36
CA GLY A 346 -41.76 4.55 -25.19
C GLY A 346 -40.33 4.47 -24.65
N ILE A 347 -39.79 5.55 -24.08
CA ILE A 347 -38.50 5.54 -23.42
C ILE A 347 -38.63 4.85 -22.07
N ALA A 348 -37.93 3.72 -21.89
CA ALA A 348 -37.96 2.95 -20.66
C ALA A 348 -36.57 2.91 -19.99
N VAL A 349 -36.57 2.91 -18.66
CA VAL A 349 -35.39 2.80 -17.80
C VAL A 349 -35.63 1.72 -16.74
N GLN A 350 -34.56 1.21 -16.16
CA GLN A 350 -34.65 0.26 -15.04
C GLN A 350 -34.49 0.98 -13.70
N GLY A 351 -35.43 0.81 -12.77
CA GLY A 351 -35.30 1.45 -11.47
C GLY A 351 -36.52 1.38 -10.57
N SER A 352 -36.65 2.39 -9.71
CA SER A 352 -37.79 2.60 -8.81
C SER A 352 -38.66 3.75 -9.32
N ILE A 353 -39.93 3.48 -9.56
CA ILE A 353 -40.89 4.49 -10.04
C ILE A 353 -41.01 5.67 -9.06
N GLU A 354 -40.98 5.40 -7.77
CA GLU A 354 -41.08 6.44 -6.73
C GLU A 354 -39.86 7.38 -6.75
N ARG A 355 -38.67 6.83 -6.94
CA ARG A 355 -37.41 7.59 -6.99
C ARG A 355 -37.29 8.40 -8.29
N LEU A 356 -37.62 7.78 -9.43
CA LEU A 356 -37.64 8.48 -10.72
C LEU A 356 -38.68 9.59 -10.74
N ARG A 357 -39.85 9.36 -10.14
CA ARG A 357 -40.87 10.39 -9.95
C ARG A 357 -40.29 11.58 -9.12
N ARG A 358 -39.55 11.28 -8.04
CA ARG A 358 -38.93 12.31 -7.23
C ARG A 358 -37.90 13.13 -8.01
N LEU A 359 -37.10 12.49 -8.87
CA LEU A 359 -36.16 13.19 -9.75
C LEU A 359 -36.93 14.16 -10.70
N VAL A 360 -37.94 13.62 -11.40
CA VAL A 360 -38.74 14.41 -12.35
C VAL A 360 -39.42 15.59 -11.66
N THR A 361 -40.15 15.34 -10.56
CA THR A 361 -40.87 16.40 -9.81
C THR A 361 -39.94 17.43 -9.24
N THR A 362 -38.74 17.02 -8.76
CA THR A 362 -37.74 17.95 -8.23
C THR A 362 -37.22 18.90 -9.30
N LEU A 363 -36.93 18.42 -10.52
CA LEU A 363 -36.45 19.30 -11.59
C LEU A 363 -37.55 20.22 -12.11
N LEU A 364 -38.80 19.75 -12.21
CA LEU A 364 -39.96 20.53 -12.61
C LEU A 364 -40.27 21.62 -11.57
N ASP A 365 -40.30 21.27 -10.28
CA ASP A 365 -40.56 22.24 -9.19
C ASP A 365 -39.48 23.34 -9.18
N ASN A 366 -38.21 22.92 -9.32
CA ASN A 366 -37.09 23.85 -9.39
C ASN A 366 -37.23 24.82 -10.59
N ALA A 367 -37.55 24.27 -11.77
CA ALA A 367 -37.75 25.10 -12.97
C ALA A 367 -38.91 26.09 -12.80
N CYS A 368 -40.07 25.66 -12.29
CA CYS A 368 -41.22 26.53 -12.05
C CYS A 368 -40.94 27.56 -10.96
N LYS A 369 -40.14 27.27 -9.95
CA LYS A 369 -39.76 28.22 -8.89
C LYS A 369 -38.88 29.35 -9.40
N TYR A 370 -37.94 29.03 -10.29
CA TYR A 370 -36.91 29.96 -10.72
C TYR A 370 -37.10 30.49 -12.15
N ALA A 371 -38.21 30.16 -12.83
CA ALA A 371 -38.50 30.66 -14.17
C ALA A 371 -38.65 32.19 -14.25
N GLY A 372 -39.00 32.84 -13.11
CA GLY A 372 -39.33 34.25 -13.04
C GLY A 372 -40.77 34.52 -13.46
N ASP A 373 -41.22 35.79 -13.30
CA ASP A 373 -42.57 36.23 -13.71
C ASP A 373 -42.71 36.18 -15.23
N ASN A 374 -43.78 35.54 -15.72
CA ASN A 374 -44.03 35.28 -17.15
C ASN A 374 -42.85 34.45 -17.79
N GLY A 375 -42.20 33.65 -17.01
CA GLY A 375 -41.05 32.83 -17.44
C GLY A 375 -41.46 31.68 -18.35
N LYS A 376 -40.46 30.99 -18.88
CA LYS A 376 -40.66 29.80 -19.74
C LYS A 376 -39.96 28.61 -19.12
N VAL A 377 -40.66 27.49 -19.12
CA VAL A 377 -40.14 26.17 -18.76
C VAL A 377 -40.27 25.26 -19.98
N ARG A 378 -39.17 24.59 -20.36
CA ARG A 378 -39.14 23.59 -21.43
C ARG A 378 -38.65 22.28 -20.90
N VAL A 379 -39.38 21.24 -21.19
CA VAL A 379 -39.07 19.87 -20.79
C VAL A 379 -38.81 19.02 -22.02
N GLU A 380 -37.70 18.31 -22.04
CA GLU A 380 -37.29 17.46 -23.15
C GLU A 380 -36.93 16.08 -22.63
N LEU A 381 -37.44 15.04 -23.29
CA LEU A 381 -37.06 13.66 -23.05
C LEU A 381 -36.84 12.95 -24.37
N HIS A 382 -35.62 12.52 -24.63
CA HIS A 382 -35.26 11.80 -25.85
C HIS A 382 -34.12 10.81 -25.59
N VAL A 383 -33.94 9.87 -26.49
CA VAL A 383 -32.79 8.95 -26.44
C VAL A 383 -31.60 9.61 -27.15
N GLN A 384 -30.48 9.74 -26.43
CA GLN A 384 -29.24 10.23 -26.97
C GLN A 384 -28.09 9.37 -26.49
N ASP A 385 -27.18 8.95 -27.39
CA ASP A 385 -25.99 8.13 -27.10
C ASP A 385 -26.30 6.85 -26.32
N GLY A 386 -27.47 6.24 -26.54
CA GLY A 386 -27.92 5.03 -25.86
C GLY A 386 -28.45 5.23 -24.44
N GLY A 387 -28.66 6.47 -24.02
CA GLY A 387 -29.28 6.85 -22.74
C GLY A 387 -30.53 7.71 -22.90
N ALA A 388 -31.44 7.60 -21.94
CA ALA A 388 -32.58 8.50 -21.81
C ALA A 388 -32.11 9.84 -21.26
N ARG A 389 -32.15 10.89 -22.05
CA ARG A 389 -31.78 12.25 -21.67
C ARG A 389 -33.05 13.04 -21.31
N PHE A 390 -33.20 13.31 -20.01
CA PHE A 390 -34.26 14.16 -19.48
C PHE A 390 -33.70 15.54 -19.13
N ALA A 391 -34.14 16.56 -19.82
CA ALA A 391 -33.69 17.92 -19.62
C ALA A 391 -34.83 18.86 -19.26
N VAL A 392 -34.65 19.67 -18.25
CA VAL A 392 -35.60 20.72 -17.83
C VAL A 392 -34.88 22.06 -17.88
N HIS A 393 -35.39 22.91 -18.71
CA HIS A 393 -34.87 24.24 -18.94
C HIS A 393 -35.84 25.27 -18.35
N ASN A 394 -35.32 26.33 -17.73
CA ASN A 394 -36.10 27.49 -17.31
C ASN A 394 -35.37 28.80 -17.63
N THR A 395 -36.16 29.83 -17.96
CA THR A 395 -35.70 31.20 -17.97
C THR A 395 -35.60 31.71 -16.52
N GLY A 396 -35.10 32.94 -16.31
CA GLY A 396 -35.10 33.57 -14.99
C GLY A 396 -33.70 33.69 -14.38
N SER A 397 -33.60 33.44 -13.08
CA SER A 397 -32.34 33.72 -12.35
C SER A 397 -31.19 32.83 -12.80
N LEU A 398 -30.07 33.49 -13.12
CA LEU A 398 -28.83 32.82 -13.50
C LEU A 398 -28.10 32.25 -12.27
N ILE A 399 -27.48 31.13 -12.50
CA ILE A 399 -26.58 30.50 -11.53
C ILE A 399 -25.15 30.86 -11.93
N SER A 400 -24.39 31.44 -11.01
CA SER A 400 -22.99 31.78 -11.28
C SER A 400 -22.14 30.55 -11.55
N ALA A 401 -21.00 30.70 -12.24
CA ALA A 401 -20.08 29.58 -12.50
C ALA A 401 -19.52 28.93 -11.20
N GLU A 402 -19.42 29.71 -10.14
CA GLU A 402 -19.04 29.26 -8.81
C GLU A 402 -20.16 28.44 -8.17
N ASP A 403 -21.40 28.97 -8.18
CA ASP A 403 -22.56 28.25 -7.64
C ASP A 403 -22.87 26.98 -8.41
N LEU A 404 -22.65 26.91 -9.74
CA LEU A 404 -22.88 25.71 -10.55
C LEU A 404 -22.07 24.48 -10.07
N GLN A 405 -20.92 24.69 -9.45
CA GLN A 405 -20.12 23.60 -8.89
C GLN A 405 -20.75 23.00 -7.63
N HIS A 406 -21.65 23.74 -6.97
CA HIS A 406 -22.22 23.43 -5.67
C HIS A 406 -23.73 23.18 -5.69
N VAL A 407 -24.42 23.41 -6.81
CA VAL A 407 -25.91 23.32 -6.87
C VAL A 407 -26.46 21.94 -6.49
N PHE A 408 -25.64 20.89 -6.60
CA PHE A 408 -25.98 19.54 -6.20
C PHE A 408 -25.51 19.16 -4.79
N ASP A 409 -24.84 20.10 -4.06
CA ASP A 409 -24.43 19.85 -2.68
C ASP A 409 -25.64 19.93 -1.75
N ARG A 410 -25.65 19.10 -0.71
CA ARG A 410 -26.75 19.05 0.27
C ARG A 410 -26.85 20.39 1.01
N PHE A 411 -28.06 20.91 1.18
CA PHE A 411 -28.38 22.22 1.80
C PHE A 411 -27.78 23.45 1.09
N TYR A 412 -27.20 23.27 -0.10
CA TYR A 412 -26.66 24.39 -0.85
C TYR A 412 -27.76 25.22 -1.46
N ARG A 413 -27.63 26.56 -1.37
CA ARG A 413 -28.50 27.54 -1.97
C ARG A 413 -27.68 28.75 -2.42
N ALA A 414 -27.81 29.16 -3.66
CA ALA A 414 -27.23 30.41 -4.14
C ALA A 414 -27.76 31.62 -3.36
N ASP A 415 -26.93 32.62 -3.10
CA ASP A 415 -27.27 33.73 -2.22
C ASP A 415 -28.57 34.49 -2.64
N LYS A 416 -28.82 34.61 -3.92
CA LYS A 416 -30.06 35.22 -4.45
C LYS A 416 -31.31 34.39 -4.11
N ALA A 417 -31.21 33.10 -3.95
CA ALA A 417 -32.31 32.21 -3.58
C ALA A 417 -32.62 32.23 -2.07
N ARG A 418 -31.69 32.71 -1.25
CA ARG A 418 -31.90 32.87 0.23
C ARG A 418 -32.84 34.01 0.57
N THR A 419 -32.84 35.06 -0.24
CA THR A 419 -33.65 36.29 -0.01
C THR A 419 -35.05 36.20 -0.58
N SER A 420 -35.32 35.37 -1.59
CA SER A 420 -36.65 35.10 -2.11
C SER A 420 -37.37 34.09 -1.22
N GLY A 421 -38.46 34.45 -0.56
CA GLY A 421 -39.26 33.60 0.34
C GLY A 421 -39.78 32.26 -0.27
N ALA A 422 -39.50 32.02 -1.53
CA ALA A 422 -39.85 30.81 -2.31
C ALA A 422 -38.95 29.60 -2.14
N GLY A 423 -38.06 29.56 -1.12
CA GLY A 423 -36.99 28.58 -1.07
C GLY A 423 -37.34 27.26 -0.42
N GLY A 424 -36.96 26.16 -1.06
CA GLY A 424 -36.78 24.83 -0.45
C GLY A 424 -35.50 24.79 0.42
N PHE A 425 -35.28 23.65 1.07
CA PHE A 425 -34.16 23.44 2.01
C PHE A 425 -32.80 23.17 1.34
N GLY A 426 -32.72 23.19 -0.01
CA GLY A 426 -31.49 22.89 -0.74
C GLY A 426 -31.18 21.39 -0.79
N LEU A 427 -32.19 20.53 -0.57
CA LEU A 427 -32.04 19.06 -0.64
C LEU A 427 -32.52 18.48 -1.98
N GLY A 428 -33.43 19.16 -2.69
CA GLY A 428 -34.03 18.60 -3.90
C GLY A 428 -33.01 18.20 -4.97
N LEU A 429 -32.10 19.10 -5.36
CA LEU A 429 -31.12 18.82 -6.40
C LEU A 429 -30.09 17.75 -5.96
N SER A 430 -29.73 17.68 -4.69
CA SER A 430 -28.88 16.61 -4.19
C SER A 430 -29.60 15.26 -4.22
N ILE A 431 -30.91 15.22 -3.90
CA ILE A 431 -31.74 14.01 -4.08
C ILE A 431 -31.81 13.61 -5.55
N ALA A 432 -32.04 14.56 -6.46
CA ALA A 432 -32.08 14.27 -7.89
C ALA A 432 -30.76 13.68 -8.40
N LYS A 433 -29.64 14.15 -7.89
CA LYS A 433 -28.31 13.61 -8.20
C LYS A 433 -28.15 12.19 -7.69
N GLU A 434 -28.41 11.93 -6.41
CA GLU A 434 -28.33 10.58 -5.81
C GLU A 434 -29.23 9.59 -6.56
N VAL A 435 -30.46 9.99 -6.91
CA VAL A 435 -31.37 9.16 -7.68
C VAL A 435 -30.81 8.85 -9.08
N ALA A 436 -30.25 9.83 -9.78
CA ALA A 436 -29.65 9.61 -11.09
C ALA A 436 -28.44 8.64 -11.00
N GLU A 437 -27.57 8.84 -10.04
CA GLU A 437 -26.37 8.01 -9.79
C GLU A 437 -26.75 6.56 -9.40
N GLU A 438 -27.76 6.38 -8.55
CA GLU A 438 -28.28 5.04 -8.19
C GLU A 438 -28.81 4.26 -9.40
N HIS A 439 -29.40 4.97 -10.37
CA HIS A 439 -29.86 4.39 -11.62
C HIS A 439 -28.76 4.22 -12.67
N GLY A 440 -27.49 4.46 -12.29
CA GLY A 440 -26.33 4.35 -13.18
C GLY A 440 -26.20 5.50 -14.18
N GLY A 441 -26.90 6.60 -13.91
CA GLY A 441 -26.90 7.80 -14.74
C GLY A 441 -26.07 8.94 -14.16
N THR A 442 -26.28 10.13 -14.73
CA THR A 442 -25.63 11.37 -14.29
C THR A 442 -26.60 12.54 -14.38
N ILE A 443 -26.35 13.59 -13.56
CA ILE A 443 -27.08 14.85 -13.68
C ILE A 443 -26.09 16.01 -13.84
N THR A 444 -26.42 16.97 -14.67
CA THR A 444 -25.61 18.16 -14.94
C THR A 444 -26.46 19.41 -14.95
N ALA A 445 -25.85 20.56 -14.69
CA ALA A 445 -26.49 21.87 -14.76
C ALA A 445 -25.68 22.80 -15.68
N LYS A 446 -26.37 23.58 -16.47
CA LYS A 446 -25.81 24.68 -17.30
C LYS A 446 -26.65 25.92 -17.10
N SER A 447 -26.02 27.09 -17.03
CA SER A 447 -26.68 28.34 -16.89
C SER A 447 -25.94 29.43 -17.69
N SER A 448 -26.66 30.19 -18.51
CA SER A 448 -26.13 31.30 -19.29
C SER A 448 -27.13 32.43 -19.43
N ASP A 449 -26.62 33.64 -19.68
CA ASP A 449 -27.49 34.84 -19.84
C ASP A 449 -28.45 34.72 -21.04
N GLU A 450 -28.02 33.99 -22.08
CA GLU A 450 -28.79 33.91 -23.33
C GLU A 450 -29.82 32.77 -23.29
N GLU A 451 -29.51 31.66 -22.64
CA GLU A 451 -30.33 30.45 -22.67
C GLU A 451 -31.06 30.14 -21.35
N GLY A 452 -30.75 30.88 -20.25
CA GLY A 452 -31.29 30.56 -18.94
C GLY A 452 -30.58 29.38 -18.27
N THR A 453 -31.29 28.59 -17.44
CA THR A 453 -30.73 27.43 -16.70
C THR A 453 -31.32 26.12 -17.19
N THR A 454 -30.47 25.12 -17.44
CA THR A 454 -30.89 23.79 -17.85
C THR A 454 -30.29 22.73 -16.91
N PHE A 455 -31.16 21.92 -16.32
CA PHE A 455 -30.75 20.69 -15.62
C PHE A 455 -31.00 19.50 -16.53
N THR A 456 -29.99 18.63 -16.67
CA THR A 456 -30.07 17.44 -17.53
C THR A 456 -29.70 16.19 -16.75
N ALA A 457 -30.62 15.25 -16.64
CA ALA A 457 -30.38 13.89 -16.15
C ALA A 457 -30.27 12.94 -17.34
N THR A 458 -29.23 12.09 -17.34
CA THR A 458 -29.02 11.05 -18.35
C THR A 458 -29.04 9.70 -17.64
N LEU A 459 -29.96 8.82 -18.05
CA LEU A 459 -30.17 7.51 -17.44
C LEU A 459 -29.96 6.41 -18.51
N PRO A 460 -29.39 5.23 -18.15
CA PRO A 460 -29.33 4.10 -19.07
C PRO A 460 -30.73 3.64 -19.48
N THR A 461 -30.96 3.41 -20.78
CA THR A 461 -32.22 2.82 -21.28
C THR A 461 -32.30 1.33 -20.92
N ALA A 462 -33.56 0.83 -20.70
CA ALA A 462 -33.86 -0.56 -20.32
C ALA A 462 -33.88 -1.53 -21.51
#